data_09ebda55b26d8ae9b4d39cb47e1c668e
#
_entry.id   09ebda55b26d8ae9b4d39cb47e1c668e
#
_cell.length_a   1.000
_cell.length_b   1.000
_cell.length_c   1.000
_cell.angle_alpha   90.00
_cell.angle_beta   90.00
_cell.angle_gamma   90.00
#
_symmetry.space_group_name_H-M   'P 1'
#
loop_
_entity.id
_entity.type
_entity.pdbx_description
1 polymer ?
#
loop_
_entity_poly.entity_id
_entity_poly.type
_entity_poly.pdbx_seq_one_letter_code
_entity_poly.pdbx_strand_id
1 'polypeptide(L)'
;MRATVLVRPKHGILDPQGQAVESSLRQLGFAVDKARIGRVVDLEVEATDATAARAEVERMCEQLLANPLIESYEIELAEPQT
;
A
#
# COMPACT_ATOMS: atom_id res chain seq x y z
N MET A 1 1.96 10.20 -15.84
CA MET A 1 0.78 9.43 -15.35
C MET A 1 0.91 9.28 -13.84
N ARG A 2 -0.17 9.45 -13.13
CA ARG A 2 -0.17 9.30 -11.67
C ARG A 2 -0.38 7.85 -11.28
N ALA A 3 0.41 7.37 -10.33
CA ALA A 3 0.28 6.03 -9.79
C ALA A 3 0.18 6.10 -8.27
N THR A 4 -0.69 5.29 -7.70
CA THR A 4 -0.82 5.16 -6.25
C THR A 4 -0.53 3.71 -5.89
N VAL A 5 0.41 3.51 -4.98
CA VAL A 5 0.77 2.18 -4.49
C VAL A 5 0.27 2.04 -3.06
N LEU A 6 -0.54 1.03 -2.83
CA LEU A 6 -1.06 0.69 -1.50
C LEU A 6 -0.27 -0.50 -0.98
N VAL A 7 0.49 -0.31 0.08
CA VAL A 7 1.34 -1.36 0.66
C VAL A 7 0.78 -1.77 2.00
N ARG A 8 0.56 -3.07 2.20
CA ARG A 8 0.01 -3.62 3.43
C ARG A 8 0.82 -4.83 3.89
N PRO A 9 0.88 -5.08 5.20
CA PRO A 9 1.50 -6.33 5.68
C PRO A 9 0.70 -7.54 5.21
N LYS A 10 1.39 -8.62 4.88
CA LYS A 10 0.74 -9.87 4.51
C LYS A 10 0.03 -10.47 5.73
N HIS A 11 -0.98 -11.31 5.46
CA HIS A 11 -1.66 -12.04 6.53
C HIS A 11 -0.66 -12.91 7.28
N GLY A 12 -0.81 -12.97 8.59
CA GLY A 12 0.08 -13.74 9.45
C GLY A 12 1.37 -13.02 9.86
N ILE A 13 1.65 -11.86 9.29
CA ILE A 13 2.79 -11.04 9.70
C ILE A 13 2.40 -10.21 10.91
N LEU A 14 3.28 -10.15 11.90
CA LEU A 14 3.08 -9.33 13.09
C LEU A 14 3.10 -7.86 12.71
N ASP A 15 2.08 -7.13 13.12
CA ASP A 15 1.94 -5.70 12.86
C ASP A 15 1.78 -4.97 14.19
N PRO A 16 2.89 -4.58 14.84
CA PRO A 16 2.80 -3.90 16.15
C PRO A 16 2.02 -2.61 16.11
N GLN A 17 2.11 -1.84 15.01
CA GLN A 17 1.35 -0.61 14.87
C GLN A 17 -0.15 -0.88 14.78
N GLY A 18 -0.53 -1.88 14.00
CA GLY A 18 -1.93 -2.29 13.88
C GLY A 18 -2.49 -2.79 15.19
N GLN A 19 -1.70 -3.56 15.94
CA GLN A 19 -2.12 -4.05 17.27
C GLN A 19 -2.34 -2.90 18.25
N ALA A 20 -1.47 -1.90 18.21
CA ALA A 20 -1.62 -0.73 19.08
C ALA A 20 -2.90 0.06 18.73
N VAL A 21 -3.19 0.21 17.45
CA VAL A 21 -4.42 0.87 17.00
C VAL A 21 -5.66 0.10 17.44
N GLU A 22 -5.66 -1.24 17.28
CA GLU A 22 -6.77 -2.08 17.76
C GLU A 22 -7.04 -1.86 19.23
N SER A 23 -5.99 -1.96 20.05
CA SER A 23 -6.12 -1.81 21.50
C SER A 23 -6.68 -0.44 21.87
N SER A 24 -6.16 0.60 21.24
CA SER A 24 -6.59 1.97 21.54
C SER A 24 -8.05 2.18 21.15
N LEU A 25 -8.46 1.66 19.99
CA LEU A 25 -9.85 1.80 19.55
C LEU A 25 -10.81 1.04 20.47
N ARG A 26 -10.44 -0.16 20.91
CA ARG A 26 -11.28 -0.90 21.86
C ARG A 26 -11.41 -0.18 23.19
N GLN A 27 -10.32 0.42 23.67
CA GLN A 27 -10.35 1.21 24.91
C GLN A 27 -11.28 2.41 24.79
N LEU A 28 -11.43 2.96 23.59
CA LEU A 28 -12.34 4.06 23.32
C LEU A 28 -13.79 3.60 23.14
N GLY A 29 -14.04 2.29 23.16
CA GLY A 29 -15.38 1.74 23.05
C GLY A 29 -15.81 1.30 21.68
N PHE A 30 -14.89 1.28 20.71
CA PHE A 30 -15.20 0.81 19.37
C PHE A 30 -15.07 -0.71 19.24
N ALA A 31 -15.97 -1.30 18.49
CA ALA A 31 -15.97 -2.76 18.26
C ALA A 31 -15.08 -3.07 17.06
N VAL A 32 -13.80 -3.20 17.30
CA VAL A 32 -12.80 -3.49 16.26
C VAL A 32 -12.14 -4.82 16.54
N ASP A 33 -12.21 -5.73 15.58
CA ASP A 33 -11.55 -7.03 15.69
C ASP A 33 -10.08 -6.93 15.33
N LYS A 34 -9.76 -6.25 14.25
CA LYS A 34 -8.41 -6.18 13.75
C LYS A 34 -8.16 -4.87 13.02
N ALA A 35 -6.96 -4.32 13.21
CA ALA A 35 -6.48 -3.19 12.44
C ALA A 35 -5.12 -3.54 11.83
N ARG A 36 -4.88 -3.07 10.64
CA ARG A 36 -3.61 -3.26 9.94
C ARG A 36 -3.16 -1.90 9.42
N ILE A 37 -1.89 -1.61 9.64
CA ILE A 37 -1.31 -0.35 9.21
C ILE A 37 -0.43 -0.61 8.00
N GLY A 38 -0.68 0.13 6.94
CA GLY A 38 0.12 0.10 5.73
C GLY A 38 0.53 1.50 5.35
N ARG A 39 0.93 1.66 4.12
CA ARG A 39 1.32 2.98 3.61
C ARG A 39 0.85 3.18 2.19
N VAL A 40 0.75 4.44 1.82
CA VAL A 40 0.36 4.86 0.47
C VAL A 40 1.54 5.62 -0.13
N VAL A 41 1.91 5.28 -1.35
CA VAL A 41 2.95 6.00 -2.09
C VAL A 41 2.34 6.56 -3.35
N ASP A 42 2.35 7.88 -3.49
CA ASP A 42 1.87 8.56 -4.68
C ASP A 42 3.04 8.93 -5.58
N LEU A 43 2.95 8.56 -6.84
CA LEU A 43 4.03 8.74 -7.81
C LEU A 43 3.52 9.48 -9.05
N GLU A 44 4.36 10.33 -9.59
CA GLU A 44 4.20 10.84 -10.95
C GLU A 44 5.20 10.09 -11.82
N VAL A 45 4.69 9.31 -12.78
CA VAL A 45 5.53 8.47 -13.64
C VAL A 45 5.54 9.06 -15.04
N GLU A 46 6.71 9.09 -15.66
CA GLU A 46 6.87 9.70 -16.98
C GLU A 46 6.28 8.86 -18.11
N ALA A 47 5.97 7.60 -17.85
CA ALA A 47 5.38 6.73 -18.86
C ALA A 47 4.05 7.29 -19.36
N THR A 48 3.79 7.12 -20.66
CA THR A 48 2.63 7.73 -21.29
C THR A 48 1.44 6.78 -21.42
N ASP A 49 1.66 5.48 -21.27
CA ASP A 49 0.55 4.52 -21.32
C ASP A 49 0.50 3.68 -20.05
N ALA A 50 -0.67 3.13 -19.78
CA ALA A 50 -0.93 2.39 -18.54
C ALA A 50 -0.08 1.12 -18.43
N THR A 51 0.16 0.43 -19.54
CA THR A 51 0.94 -0.82 -19.52
C THR A 51 2.38 -0.54 -19.12
N ALA A 52 3.01 0.47 -19.73
CA ALA A 52 4.38 0.84 -19.40
C ALA A 52 4.50 1.39 -17.98
N ALA A 53 3.54 2.21 -17.56
CA ALA A 53 3.52 2.76 -16.22
C ALA A 53 3.42 1.66 -15.17
N ARG A 54 2.51 0.71 -15.37
CA ARG A 54 2.33 -0.41 -14.43
C ARG A 54 3.60 -1.24 -14.32
N ALA A 55 4.23 -1.57 -15.44
CA ALA A 55 5.45 -2.35 -15.44
C ALA A 55 6.57 -1.66 -14.66
N GLU A 56 6.72 -0.35 -14.84
CA GLU A 56 7.73 0.41 -14.10
C GLU A 56 7.43 0.45 -12.61
N VAL A 57 6.17 0.70 -12.25
CA VAL A 57 5.79 0.79 -10.84
C VAL A 57 5.93 -0.57 -10.15
N GLU A 58 5.63 -1.67 -10.85
CA GLU A 58 5.87 -3.01 -10.30
C GLU A 58 7.35 -3.22 -9.99
N ARG A 59 8.24 -2.78 -10.87
CA ARG A 59 9.69 -2.88 -10.59
C ARG A 59 10.09 -2.01 -9.40
N MET A 60 9.52 -0.82 -9.28
CA MET A 60 9.77 0.04 -8.12
C MET A 60 9.34 -0.63 -6.82
N CYS A 61 8.17 -1.27 -6.83
CA CYS A 61 7.67 -1.98 -5.65
C CYS A 61 8.60 -3.11 -5.26
N GLU A 62 9.04 -3.91 -6.22
CA GLU A 62 9.90 -5.05 -5.95
C GLU A 62 11.29 -4.63 -5.47
N GLN A 63 11.79 -3.48 -5.94
CA GLN A 63 13.14 -3.04 -5.62
C GLN A 63 13.21 -2.15 -4.38
N LEU A 64 12.14 -1.41 -4.07
CA LEU A 64 12.22 -0.41 -3.01
C LEU A 64 10.94 -0.21 -2.21
N LEU A 65 9.79 -0.09 -2.87
CA LEU A 65 8.59 0.44 -2.23
C LEU A 65 7.91 -0.55 -1.29
N ALA A 66 8.07 -1.84 -1.52
CA ALA A 66 7.49 -2.89 -0.70
C ALA A 66 8.54 -3.96 -0.40
N ASN A 67 8.41 -4.59 0.76
CA ASN A 67 9.22 -5.77 1.07
C ASN A 67 8.41 -7.00 0.67
N PRO A 68 8.72 -7.66 -0.47
CA PRO A 68 7.85 -8.72 -0.99
C PRO A 68 7.76 -9.96 -0.08
N LEU A 69 8.68 -10.10 0.88
CA LEU A 69 8.62 -11.22 1.82
C LEU A 69 7.50 -11.05 2.85
N ILE A 70 7.24 -9.82 3.27
CA ILE A 70 6.31 -9.55 4.36
C ILE A 70 5.18 -8.60 3.99
N GLU A 71 5.22 -8.00 2.80
CA GLU A 71 4.22 -7.02 2.37
C GLU A 71 3.61 -7.40 1.03
N SER A 72 2.35 -7.05 0.86
CA SER A 72 1.67 -7.08 -0.42
C SER A 72 1.42 -5.65 -0.88
N TYR A 73 1.20 -5.47 -2.19
CA TYR A 73 0.92 -4.15 -2.71
C TYR A 73 -0.13 -4.20 -3.81
N GLU A 74 -0.81 -3.08 -3.99
CA GLU A 74 -1.75 -2.85 -5.08
C GLU A 74 -1.36 -1.57 -5.78
N ILE A 75 -1.50 -1.55 -7.10
CA ILE A 75 -1.17 -0.39 -7.93
C ILE A 75 -2.44 0.14 -8.56
N GLU A 76 -2.73 1.42 -8.34
CA GLU A 76 -3.83 2.13 -8.99
C GLU A 76 -3.22 3.17 -9.92
N LEU A 77 -3.66 3.18 -11.18
CA LEU A 77 -3.20 4.14 -12.16
C LEU A 77 -4.34 5.08 -12.51
N ALA A 78 -4.05 6.38 -12.47
CA ALA A 78 -4.97 7.39 -12.94
C ALA A 78 -4.49 7.87 -14.30
N GLU A 79 -5.31 7.69 -15.32
CA GLU A 79 -4.95 8.18 -16.65
C GLU A 79 -4.92 9.70 -16.66
N PRO A 80 -3.99 10.30 -17.42
CA PRO A 80 -3.96 11.74 -17.51
C PRO A 80 -5.27 12.24 -18.12
N GLN A 81 -5.85 13.22 -17.44
CA GLN A 81 -7.05 13.88 -17.97
C GLN A 81 -6.62 14.87 -19.05
N THR A 82 -7.20 14.71 -20.21
CA THR A 82 -6.97 15.61 -21.31
C THR A 82 -7.98 16.75 -21.28
#